data_e364b73828a76775ea0e5eb8576939e8
#
_entry.id   e364b73828a76775ea0e5eb8576939e8
#
_cell.length_a   1.000
_cell.length_b   1.000
_cell.length_c   1.000
_cell.angle_alpha   90.00
_cell.angle_beta   90.00
_cell.angle_gamma   90.00
#
_symmetry.space_group_name_H-M   'P 1'
#
loop_
_entity.id
_entity.type
_entity.pdbx_description
1 polymer ?
#
loop_
_entity_poly.entity_id
_entity_poly.type
_entity_poly.pdbx_seq_one_letter_code
_entity_poly.pdbx_strand_id
1 'polypeptide(L)'
;MASIRENKKGNKLVSFRFIACLGRDATGKQIRKYHTWTPPEGLTPAKARKAAERAADTWEQEIINEYQKEQETAACGVAYNIPPEKRRDDFCAFINEIWFPLHIRGGNCKPTSIAFYKNIVKVITDYFKGCILQEISPIQIQKYLIYLQTDYRTPQGKPFSPKSVRYHYGTFTNIFSYADKQEMIVKNPMSRVDAPKKVKKAVDALSQEQAKRFFEVLPACDLDFRCMLHLFITTGIRRGNV
;
A
#
# COMPACT_ATOMS: atom_id res chain seq x y z
N MET A 1 -35.98 13.91 -5.36
CA MET A 1 -36.51 15.21 -4.84
C MET A 1 -36.61 15.13 -3.34
N ALA A 2 -35.92 16.05 -2.65
CA ALA A 2 -36.00 16.17 -1.20
C ALA A 2 -37.42 16.49 -0.75
N SER A 3 -37.90 15.83 0.28
CA SER A 3 -39.18 16.17 0.89
C SER A 3 -39.01 17.38 1.79
N ILE A 4 -39.88 18.39 1.60
CA ILE A 4 -39.82 19.66 2.36
C ILE A 4 -41.01 19.69 3.31
N ARG A 5 -40.74 19.93 4.59
CA ARG A 5 -41.78 20.13 5.62
C ARG A 5 -41.65 21.51 6.22
N GLU A 6 -42.77 22.21 6.34
CA GLU A 6 -42.86 23.53 6.94
C GLU A 6 -42.93 23.41 8.48
N ASN A 7 -42.09 24.14 9.18
CA ASN A 7 -42.16 24.31 10.63
C ASN A 7 -42.82 25.65 10.94
N LYS A 8 -43.99 25.61 11.54
CA LYS A 8 -44.78 26.80 11.91
C LYS A 8 -44.85 26.92 13.46
N LYS A 9 -44.72 28.13 13.96
CA LYS A 9 -44.98 28.46 15.37
C LYS A 9 -46.26 29.34 15.41
N GLY A 10 -47.40 28.71 15.75
CA GLY A 10 -48.72 29.31 15.54
C GLY A 10 -49.01 29.48 14.03
N ASN A 11 -49.36 30.69 13.63
CA ASN A 11 -49.68 30.99 12.22
C ASN A 11 -48.44 31.55 11.44
N LYS A 12 -47.27 31.64 12.07
CA LYS A 12 -46.04 32.19 11.47
C LYS A 12 -45.10 31.07 11.02
N LEU A 13 -44.69 31.10 9.76
CA LEU A 13 -43.67 30.19 9.18
C LEU A 13 -42.30 30.53 9.78
N VAL A 14 -41.60 29.57 10.37
CA VAL A 14 -40.32 29.79 11.07
C VAL A 14 -39.16 29.19 10.25
N SER A 15 -39.30 27.96 9.76
CA SER A 15 -38.24 27.29 9.01
C SER A 15 -38.81 26.18 8.14
N PHE A 16 -37.96 25.65 7.22
CA PHE A 16 -38.26 24.47 6.43
C PHE A 16 -37.31 23.35 6.82
N ARG A 17 -37.83 22.13 6.94
CA ARG A 17 -37.03 20.93 7.15
C ARG A 17 -36.93 20.14 5.83
N PHE A 18 -35.71 19.97 5.34
CA PHE A 18 -35.41 19.16 4.16
C PHE A 18 -35.11 17.73 4.59
N ILE A 19 -35.55 16.75 3.83
CA ILE A 19 -35.34 15.33 4.08
C ILE A 19 -34.86 14.70 2.75
N ALA A 20 -33.60 14.28 2.72
CA ALA A 20 -33.03 13.54 1.60
C ALA A 20 -32.97 12.04 1.92
N CYS A 21 -33.36 11.19 0.98
CA CYS A 21 -33.25 9.74 1.04
C CYS A 21 -32.05 9.28 0.24
N LEU A 22 -31.07 8.65 0.90
CA LEU A 22 -29.80 8.20 0.31
C LEU A 22 -29.78 6.70 -0.06
N GLY A 23 -30.93 6.02 0.04
CA GLY A 23 -31.03 4.59 -0.22
C GLY A 23 -31.40 3.78 1.03
N ARG A 24 -31.06 2.49 1.02
CA ARG A 24 -31.28 1.58 2.16
C ARG A 24 -29.95 0.99 2.59
N ASP A 25 -29.79 0.78 3.90
CA ASP A 25 -28.64 0.06 4.47
C ASP A 25 -28.72 -1.46 4.22
N ALA A 26 -27.69 -2.19 4.61
CA ALA A 26 -27.63 -3.65 4.49
C ALA A 26 -28.76 -4.39 5.27
N THR A 27 -29.43 -3.70 6.20
CA THR A 27 -30.57 -4.21 6.98
C THR A 27 -31.92 -3.89 6.35
N GLY A 28 -31.93 -3.17 5.20
CA GLY A 28 -33.14 -2.75 4.50
C GLY A 28 -33.75 -1.46 5.03
N LYS A 29 -33.17 -0.81 6.04
CA LYS A 29 -33.64 0.44 6.64
C LYS A 29 -33.24 1.63 5.78
N GLN A 30 -34.17 2.58 5.58
CA GLN A 30 -33.90 3.79 4.81
C GLN A 30 -32.90 4.72 5.50
N ILE A 31 -31.85 5.12 4.77
CA ILE A 31 -30.90 6.12 5.21
C ILE A 31 -31.46 7.49 4.85
N ARG A 32 -31.72 8.33 5.86
CA ARG A 32 -32.27 9.67 5.68
C ARG A 32 -31.38 10.69 6.33
N LYS A 33 -31.06 11.80 5.62
CA LYS A 33 -30.43 12.98 6.19
C LYS A 33 -31.43 14.12 6.29
N TYR A 34 -31.26 14.95 7.29
CA TYR A 34 -32.17 16.05 7.62
C TYR A 34 -31.40 17.35 7.68
N HIS A 35 -31.97 18.43 7.13
CA HIS A 35 -31.44 19.77 7.21
C HIS A 35 -32.55 20.75 7.54
N THR A 36 -32.27 21.74 8.37
CA THR A 36 -33.23 22.81 8.70
C THR A 36 -32.76 24.12 8.09
N TRP A 37 -33.53 24.63 7.17
CA TRP A 37 -33.23 25.88 6.48
C TRP A 37 -34.19 26.99 6.94
N THR A 38 -33.65 28.17 7.26
CA THR A 38 -34.41 29.33 7.73
C THR A 38 -34.44 30.37 6.61
N PRO A 39 -35.63 30.83 6.16
CA PRO A 39 -35.71 31.84 5.12
C PRO A 39 -35.13 33.18 5.60
N PRO A 40 -34.47 33.95 4.72
CA PRO A 40 -34.03 35.31 5.02
C PRO A 40 -35.20 36.21 5.44
N GLU A 41 -34.95 37.15 6.32
CA GLU A 41 -35.96 38.08 6.77
C GLU A 41 -36.51 38.93 5.61
N GLY A 42 -37.83 39.22 5.62
CA GLY A 42 -38.49 40.09 4.64
C GLY A 42 -39.09 39.37 3.40
N LEU A 43 -39.03 38.03 3.33
CA LEU A 43 -39.69 37.29 2.25
C LEU A 43 -41.15 36.99 2.56
N THR A 44 -42.04 37.18 1.56
CA THR A 44 -43.41 36.70 1.63
C THR A 44 -43.47 35.17 1.68
N PRO A 45 -44.46 34.51 2.34
CA PRO A 45 -44.51 33.06 2.49
C PRO A 45 -44.39 32.31 1.16
N ALA A 46 -44.97 32.80 0.07
CA ALA A 46 -44.87 32.19 -1.26
C ALA A 46 -43.46 32.25 -1.84
N LYS A 47 -42.76 33.41 -1.66
CA LYS A 47 -41.38 33.56 -2.11
C LYS A 47 -40.41 32.75 -1.27
N ALA A 48 -40.64 32.65 0.05
CA ALA A 48 -39.86 31.81 0.98
C ALA A 48 -39.96 30.32 0.62
N ARG A 49 -41.15 29.82 0.22
CA ARG A 49 -41.35 28.44 -0.22
C ARG A 49 -40.58 28.14 -1.52
N LYS A 50 -40.63 29.03 -2.52
CA LYS A 50 -39.92 28.85 -3.78
C LYS A 50 -38.40 28.92 -3.61
N ALA A 51 -37.91 29.74 -2.65
CA ALA A 51 -36.50 29.77 -2.28
C ALA A 51 -36.07 28.49 -1.53
N ALA A 52 -36.93 27.97 -0.65
CA ALA A 52 -36.69 26.69 0.04
C ALA A 52 -36.64 25.50 -0.91
N GLU A 53 -37.47 25.48 -1.95
CA GLU A 53 -37.44 24.41 -3.00
C GLU A 53 -36.09 24.40 -3.71
N ARG A 54 -35.59 25.55 -4.14
CA ARG A 54 -34.27 25.65 -4.79
C ARG A 54 -33.11 25.28 -3.83
N ALA A 55 -33.16 25.73 -2.60
CA ALA A 55 -32.16 25.38 -1.60
C ALA A 55 -32.17 23.90 -1.25
N ALA A 56 -33.34 23.26 -1.23
CA ALA A 56 -33.51 21.84 -1.00
C ALA A 56 -32.91 21.00 -2.14
N ASP A 57 -33.14 21.39 -3.40
CA ASP A 57 -32.59 20.69 -4.56
C ASP A 57 -31.05 20.78 -4.58
N THR A 58 -30.47 21.96 -4.29
CA THR A 58 -29.02 22.14 -4.22
C THR A 58 -28.41 21.27 -3.10
N TRP A 59 -29.02 21.34 -1.91
CA TRP A 59 -28.57 20.55 -0.77
C TRP A 59 -28.73 19.03 -0.99
N GLU A 60 -29.79 18.58 -1.65
CA GLU A 60 -29.99 17.17 -2.00
C GLU A 60 -28.86 16.67 -2.91
N GLN A 61 -28.51 17.45 -3.93
CA GLN A 61 -27.45 17.11 -4.86
C GLN A 61 -26.07 17.04 -4.17
N GLU A 62 -25.77 17.99 -3.29
CA GLU A 62 -24.52 18.00 -2.50
C GLU A 62 -24.42 16.75 -1.62
N ILE A 63 -25.49 16.41 -0.89
CA ILE A 63 -25.51 15.23 0.00
C ILE A 63 -25.46 13.92 -0.78
N ILE A 64 -26.10 13.82 -1.94
CA ILE A 64 -26.02 12.63 -2.79
C ILE A 64 -24.59 12.45 -3.32
N ASN A 65 -23.95 13.53 -3.78
CA ASN A 65 -22.56 13.48 -4.26
C ASN A 65 -21.59 13.12 -3.14
N GLU A 66 -21.79 13.65 -1.93
CA GLU A 66 -20.98 13.31 -0.75
C GLU A 66 -21.15 11.84 -0.36
N TYR A 67 -22.39 11.34 -0.36
CA TYR A 67 -22.70 9.95 -0.05
C TYR A 67 -22.17 8.97 -1.12
N GLN A 68 -22.22 9.34 -2.39
CA GLN A 68 -21.62 8.55 -3.47
C GLN A 68 -20.10 8.50 -3.35
N LYS A 69 -19.44 9.62 -3.04
CA LYS A 69 -18.01 9.63 -2.73
C LYS A 69 -17.65 8.78 -1.51
N GLU A 70 -18.48 8.79 -0.47
CA GLU A 70 -18.30 7.91 0.70
C GLU A 70 -18.49 6.43 0.33
N GLN A 71 -19.43 6.11 -0.55
CA GLN A 71 -19.67 4.74 -1.03
C GLN A 71 -18.56 4.25 -1.97
N GLU A 72 -18.08 5.08 -2.89
CA GLU A 72 -16.95 4.78 -3.77
C GLU A 72 -15.68 4.56 -2.95
N THR A 73 -15.45 5.36 -1.89
CA THR A 73 -14.33 5.17 -0.96
C THR A 73 -14.51 3.91 -0.10
N ALA A 74 -15.73 3.53 0.26
CA ALA A 74 -16.03 2.33 1.03
C ALA A 74 -16.02 1.05 0.16
N ALA A 75 -16.41 1.13 -1.11
CA ALA A 75 -16.35 0.02 -2.06
C ALA A 75 -14.92 -0.30 -2.51
N CYS A 76 -14.00 0.68 -2.39
CA CYS A 76 -12.57 0.52 -2.69
C CYS A 76 -11.77 -0.09 -1.53
N GLY A 77 -12.37 -0.97 -0.74
CA GLY A 77 -11.61 -1.87 0.11
C GLY A 77 -11.68 -1.64 1.60
N VAL A 78 -11.53 -2.73 2.25
CA VAL A 78 -11.30 -2.97 3.68
C VAL A 78 -10.85 -1.71 4.41
N ALA A 79 -11.75 -1.17 5.22
CA ALA A 79 -11.49 0.00 6.07
C ALA A 79 -10.35 -0.31 7.03
N TYR A 80 -9.12 -0.02 6.60
CA TYR A 80 -8.04 0.20 7.54
C TYR A 80 -8.34 1.51 8.28
N ASN A 81 -8.31 1.46 9.61
CA ASN A 81 -8.52 2.59 10.52
C ASN A 81 -7.35 3.60 10.46
N ILE A 82 -7.01 4.07 9.25
CA ILE A 82 -6.02 5.12 9.03
C ILE A 82 -6.81 6.43 8.87
N PRO A 83 -6.53 7.48 9.63
CA PRO A 83 -7.17 8.79 9.48
C PRO A 83 -7.10 9.27 8.03
N PRO A 84 -8.18 9.86 7.47
CA PRO A 84 -8.23 10.29 6.06
C PRO A 84 -7.07 11.20 5.64
N GLU A 85 -6.57 12.03 6.56
CA GLU A 85 -5.44 12.94 6.37
C GLU A 85 -4.09 12.21 6.22
N LYS A 86 -3.95 11.00 6.78
CA LYS A 86 -2.74 10.16 6.64
C LYS A 86 -2.83 9.13 5.51
N ARG A 87 -4.05 8.86 5.00
CA ARG A 87 -4.26 7.80 3.99
C ARG A 87 -3.69 8.13 2.62
N ARG A 88 -3.54 9.42 2.31
CA ARG A 88 -3.32 9.77 0.91
C ARG A 88 -1.88 9.65 0.49
N ASP A 89 -0.90 9.78 1.40
CA ASP A 89 0.30 10.36 0.87
C ASP A 89 1.60 9.84 1.46
N ASP A 90 1.63 9.27 2.66
CA ASP A 90 2.90 8.79 3.23
C ASP A 90 3.29 7.43 2.67
N PHE A 91 4.37 7.41 1.90
CA PHE A 91 4.94 6.20 1.31
C PHE A 91 5.33 5.15 2.35
N CYS A 92 5.87 5.57 3.48
CA CYS A 92 6.27 4.66 4.55
C CYS A 92 5.06 4.04 5.25
N ALA A 93 3.99 4.82 5.46
CA ALA A 93 2.73 4.32 5.99
C ALA A 93 2.09 3.32 5.01
N PHE A 94 2.05 3.63 3.71
CA PHE A 94 1.56 2.71 2.69
C PHE A 94 2.30 1.36 2.72
N ILE A 95 3.63 1.38 2.80
CA ILE A 95 4.43 0.15 2.84
C ILE A 95 4.12 -0.67 4.11
N ASN A 96 4.14 -0.03 5.28
CA ASN A 96 4.07 -0.73 6.57
C ASN A 96 2.66 -1.19 6.92
N GLU A 97 1.65 -0.42 6.56
CA GLU A 97 0.26 -0.63 6.99
C GLU A 97 -0.59 -1.33 5.92
N ILE A 98 -0.25 -1.18 4.63
CA ILE A 98 -1.02 -1.73 3.52
C ILE A 98 -0.24 -2.82 2.77
N TRP A 99 0.85 -2.43 2.09
CA TRP A 99 1.57 -3.35 1.21
C TRP A 99 2.18 -4.55 1.94
N PHE A 100 2.92 -4.32 3.01
CA PHE A 100 3.61 -5.39 3.73
C PHE A 100 2.65 -6.38 4.42
N PRO A 101 1.61 -5.96 5.15
CA PRO A 101 0.65 -6.86 5.75
C PRO A 101 -0.19 -7.62 4.72
N LEU A 102 -0.74 -6.92 3.73
CA LEU A 102 -1.70 -7.52 2.80
C LEU A 102 -1.01 -8.33 1.70
N HIS A 103 0.07 -7.80 1.12
CA HIS A 103 0.71 -8.44 -0.03
C HIS A 103 1.80 -9.44 0.38
N ILE A 104 2.62 -9.14 1.37
CA ILE A 104 3.72 -10.02 1.79
C ILE A 104 3.26 -11.05 2.84
N ARG A 105 2.61 -10.63 3.92
CA ARG A 105 2.14 -11.55 4.96
C ARG A 105 0.91 -12.33 4.53
N GLY A 106 -0.07 -11.69 3.88
CA GLY A 106 -1.28 -12.32 3.35
C GLY A 106 -1.06 -13.20 2.12
N GLY A 107 0.08 -13.06 1.43
CA GLY A 107 0.39 -13.66 0.13
C GLY A 107 1.15 -14.98 0.18
N ASN A 108 0.93 -15.88 1.13
CA ASN A 108 1.57 -17.22 1.21
C ASN A 108 3.11 -17.22 1.11
N CYS A 109 3.76 -16.14 1.51
CA CYS A 109 5.22 -16.06 1.51
C CYS A 109 5.83 -16.91 2.63
N LYS A 110 6.93 -17.62 2.33
CA LYS A 110 7.70 -18.37 3.32
C LYS A 110 8.24 -17.42 4.42
N PRO A 111 8.34 -17.86 5.69
CA PRO A 111 8.86 -17.02 6.79
C PRO A 111 10.21 -16.37 6.50
N THR A 112 11.09 -17.10 5.79
CA THR A 112 12.41 -16.58 5.36
C THR A 112 12.28 -15.41 4.38
N SER A 113 11.30 -15.46 3.47
CA SER A 113 11.01 -14.36 2.53
C SER A 113 10.44 -13.15 3.25
N ILE A 114 9.56 -13.36 4.22
CA ILE A 114 9.00 -12.28 5.04
C ILE A 114 10.11 -11.55 5.81
N ALA A 115 11.03 -12.28 6.45
CA ALA A 115 12.20 -11.71 7.14
C ALA A 115 13.10 -10.93 6.17
N PHE A 116 13.31 -11.45 4.96
CA PHE A 116 14.08 -10.80 3.91
C PHE A 116 13.44 -9.47 3.48
N TYR A 117 12.14 -9.46 3.17
CA TYR A 117 11.43 -8.23 2.82
C TYR A 117 11.43 -7.20 3.95
N LYS A 118 11.29 -7.65 5.22
CA LYS A 118 11.34 -6.77 6.38
C LYS A 118 12.64 -5.98 6.46
N ASN A 119 13.77 -6.62 6.18
CA ASN A 119 15.08 -5.96 6.19
C ASN A 119 15.20 -4.93 5.04
N ILE A 120 14.71 -5.25 3.86
CA ILE A 120 14.73 -4.32 2.71
C ILE A 120 13.82 -3.13 2.97
N VAL A 121 12.58 -3.38 3.43
CA VAL A 121 11.60 -2.34 3.75
C VAL A 121 12.17 -1.36 4.76
N LYS A 122 12.86 -1.82 5.79
CA LYS A 122 13.49 -0.93 6.77
C LYS A 122 14.42 0.09 6.10
N VAL A 123 15.31 -0.35 5.20
CA VAL A 123 16.24 0.55 4.51
C VAL A 123 15.49 1.50 3.55
N ILE A 124 14.44 1.04 2.90
CA ILE A 124 13.61 1.86 2.02
C ILE A 124 12.90 2.95 2.83
N THR A 125 12.24 2.59 3.93
CA THR A 125 11.47 3.53 4.75
C THR A 125 12.37 4.55 5.45
N ASP A 126 13.59 4.16 5.84
CA ASP A 126 14.56 5.08 6.42
C ASP A 126 14.98 6.16 5.41
N TYR A 127 15.17 5.81 4.12
CA TYR A 127 15.56 6.75 3.07
C TYR A 127 14.41 7.64 2.58
N PHE A 128 13.21 7.07 2.41
CA PHE A 128 12.03 7.76 1.87
C PHE A 128 11.10 8.32 2.95
N LYS A 129 11.63 8.54 4.16
CA LYS A 129 10.85 9.09 5.27
C LYS A 129 10.26 10.46 4.90
N GLY A 130 8.94 10.61 5.07
CA GLY A 130 8.21 11.85 4.75
C GLY A 130 7.97 12.09 3.26
N CYS A 131 8.24 11.10 2.39
CA CYS A 131 7.89 11.18 0.98
C CYS A 131 6.43 10.75 0.74
N ILE A 132 5.77 11.41 -0.19
CA ILE A 132 4.42 11.12 -0.63
C ILE A 132 4.47 10.05 -1.73
N LEU A 133 3.65 8.99 -1.63
CA LEU A 133 3.64 7.87 -2.58
C LEU A 133 3.47 8.33 -4.04
N GLN A 134 2.57 9.27 -4.28
CA GLN A 134 2.22 9.77 -5.62
C GLN A 134 3.30 10.70 -6.22
N GLU A 135 4.16 11.29 -5.36
CA GLU A 135 5.21 12.23 -5.76
C GLU A 135 6.57 11.57 -5.98
N ILE A 136 6.69 10.27 -5.66
CA ILE A 136 7.95 9.55 -5.88
C ILE A 136 8.22 9.43 -7.38
N SER A 137 9.25 10.15 -7.81
CA SER A 137 9.68 10.18 -9.20
C SER A 137 10.67 9.06 -9.53
N PRO A 138 10.77 8.64 -10.81
CA PRO A 138 11.78 7.68 -11.28
C PRO A 138 13.21 8.10 -10.91
N ILE A 139 13.49 9.39 -10.95
CA ILE A 139 14.80 9.96 -10.61
C ILE A 139 15.15 9.75 -9.13
N GLN A 140 14.18 9.89 -8.22
CA GLN A 140 14.41 9.64 -6.79
C GLN A 140 14.74 8.17 -6.53
N ILE A 141 14.04 7.26 -7.19
CA ILE A 141 14.31 5.81 -7.09
C ILE A 141 15.71 5.50 -7.64
N GLN A 142 16.08 6.09 -8.79
CA GLN A 142 17.41 5.90 -9.37
C GLN A 142 18.50 6.43 -8.45
N LYS A 143 18.35 7.61 -7.83
CA LYS A 143 19.26 8.16 -6.83
C LYS A 143 19.39 7.23 -5.62
N TYR A 144 18.31 6.66 -5.14
CA TYR A 144 18.34 5.68 -4.06
C TYR A 144 19.17 4.44 -4.42
N LEU A 145 18.98 3.89 -5.63
CA LEU A 145 19.76 2.72 -6.07
C LEU A 145 21.25 3.02 -6.18
N ILE A 146 21.61 4.24 -6.59
CA ILE A 146 23.00 4.73 -6.60
C ILE A 146 23.51 4.87 -5.17
N TYR A 147 22.76 5.52 -4.27
CA TYR A 147 23.10 5.67 -2.86
C TYR A 147 23.43 4.33 -2.20
N LEU A 148 22.66 3.27 -2.50
CA LEU A 148 22.93 1.92 -1.97
C LEU A 148 24.28 1.36 -2.44
N GLN A 149 24.79 1.78 -3.59
CA GLN A 149 26.06 1.31 -4.14
C GLN A 149 27.25 2.10 -3.61
N THR A 150 27.07 3.43 -3.43
CA THR A 150 28.17 4.35 -3.13
C THR A 150 28.30 4.64 -1.63
N ASP A 151 27.19 5.04 -1.00
CA ASP A 151 27.23 5.68 0.32
C ASP A 151 26.72 4.78 1.45
N TYR A 152 25.71 3.95 1.15
CA TYR A 152 25.15 3.07 2.17
C TYR A 152 26.15 2.02 2.63
N ARG A 153 26.22 1.83 3.96
CA ARG A 153 27.03 0.78 4.59
C ARG A 153 26.14 -0.10 5.44
N THR A 154 26.35 -1.41 5.33
CA THR A 154 25.70 -2.39 6.20
C THR A 154 26.18 -2.21 7.65
N PRO A 155 25.49 -2.76 8.66
CA PRO A 155 25.96 -2.74 10.05
C PRO A 155 27.40 -3.28 10.24
N GLN A 156 27.88 -4.10 9.27
CA GLN A 156 29.25 -4.63 9.25
C GLN A 156 30.21 -3.71 8.47
N GLY A 157 29.82 -2.50 8.11
CA GLY A 157 30.64 -1.51 7.38
C GLY A 157 30.86 -1.81 5.89
N LYS A 158 30.22 -2.86 5.33
CA LYS A 158 30.40 -3.25 3.92
C LYS A 158 29.37 -2.56 3.00
N PRO A 159 29.75 -2.19 1.76
CA PRO A 159 28.81 -1.71 0.77
C PRO A 159 27.86 -2.82 0.33
N PHE A 160 26.68 -2.46 -0.16
CA PHE A 160 25.78 -3.46 -0.75
C PHE A 160 26.36 -4.10 -2.01
N SER A 161 26.19 -5.40 -2.11
CA SER A 161 26.53 -6.12 -3.33
C SER A 161 25.57 -5.72 -4.47
N PRO A 162 26.00 -5.80 -5.74
CA PRO A 162 25.10 -5.58 -6.88
C PRO A 162 23.83 -6.44 -6.84
N LYS A 163 23.95 -7.65 -6.28
CA LYS A 163 22.79 -8.55 -6.05
C LYS A 163 21.82 -7.96 -5.03
N SER A 164 22.34 -7.37 -3.93
CA SER A 164 21.50 -6.74 -2.90
C SER A 164 20.75 -5.52 -3.46
N VAL A 165 21.43 -4.67 -4.22
CA VAL A 165 20.81 -3.52 -4.88
C VAL A 165 19.67 -3.96 -5.83
N ARG A 166 19.88 -5.07 -6.54
CA ARG A 166 18.86 -5.65 -7.41
C ARG A 166 17.64 -6.16 -6.65
N TYR A 167 17.82 -6.66 -5.42
CA TYR A 167 16.70 -7.02 -4.56
C TYR A 167 15.88 -5.80 -4.14
N HIS A 168 16.54 -4.67 -3.84
CA HIS A 168 15.83 -3.41 -3.59
C HIS A 168 15.03 -2.95 -4.81
N TYR A 169 15.64 -2.99 -6.00
CA TYR A 169 14.93 -2.69 -7.26
C TYR A 169 13.69 -3.58 -7.44
N GLY A 170 13.82 -4.89 -7.26
CA GLY A 170 12.70 -5.83 -7.36
C GLY A 170 11.60 -5.57 -6.31
N THR A 171 11.99 -5.16 -5.10
CA THR A 171 11.04 -4.78 -4.06
C THR A 171 10.27 -3.51 -4.43
N PHE A 172 10.95 -2.48 -4.98
CA PHE A 172 10.27 -1.29 -5.51
C PHE A 172 9.30 -1.63 -6.63
N THR A 173 9.72 -2.48 -7.57
CA THR A 173 8.84 -2.96 -8.65
C THR A 173 7.58 -3.60 -8.07
N ASN A 174 7.71 -4.40 -7.02
CA ASN A 174 6.59 -5.08 -6.38
C ASN A 174 5.67 -4.09 -5.64
N ILE A 175 6.24 -3.13 -4.88
CA ILE A 175 5.50 -2.09 -4.16
C ILE A 175 4.68 -1.25 -5.14
N PHE A 176 5.31 -0.70 -6.17
CA PHE A 176 4.63 0.17 -7.13
C PHE A 176 3.67 -0.58 -8.06
N SER A 177 3.95 -1.85 -8.40
CA SER A 177 2.98 -2.67 -9.13
C SER A 177 1.74 -2.99 -8.29
N TYR A 178 1.90 -3.15 -6.98
CA TYR A 178 0.76 -3.31 -6.07
C TYR A 178 -0.03 -2.00 -5.96
N ALA A 179 0.63 -0.86 -5.77
CA ALA A 179 -0.02 0.45 -5.71
C ALA A 179 -0.79 0.79 -7.01
N ASP A 180 -0.22 0.44 -8.16
CA ASP A 180 -0.83 0.60 -9.48
C ASP A 180 -2.09 -0.27 -9.64
N LYS A 181 -2.02 -1.55 -9.24
CA LYS A 181 -3.18 -2.46 -9.23
C LYS A 181 -4.31 -2.03 -8.29
N GLN A 182 -3.98 -1.31 -7.22
CA GLN A 182 -4.95 -0.78 -6.27
C GLN A 182 -5.38 0.65 -6.63
N GLU A 183 -5.02 1.15 -7.82
CA GLU A 183 -5.34 2.49 -8.32
C GLU A 183 -4.93 3.63 -7.37
N MET A 184 -3.91 3.39 -6.53
CA MET A 184 -3.40 4.37 -5.57
C MET A 184 -2.45 5.40 -6.22
N ILE A 185 -1.93 5.08 -7.41
CA ILE A 185 -1.04 5.93 -8.20
C ILE A 185 -1.55 6.03 -9.64
N VAL A 186 -1.46 7.20 -10.23
CA VAL A 186 -1.88 7.45 -11.63
C VAL A 186 -0.89 6.82 -12.63
N LYS A 187 0.38 6.76 -12.27
CA LYS A 187 1.44 6.28 -13.16
C LYS A 187 2.54 5.57 -12.36
N ASN A 188 2.86 4.35 -12.77
CA ASN A 188 3.91 3.57 -12.13
C ASN A 188 5.30 4.15 -12.48
N PRO A 189 6.07 4.69 -11.50
CA PRO A 189 7.39 5.27 -11.78
C PRO A 189 8.42 4.24 -12.21
N MET A 190 8.25 2.95 -11.82
CA MET A 190 9.20 1.89 -12.15
C MET A 190 9.32 1.58 -13.63
N SER A 191 8.34 1.97 -14.44
CA SER A 191 8.38 1.83 -15.91
C SER A 191 9.53 2.60 -16.57
N ARG A 192 10.11 3.59 -15.85
CA ARG A 192 11.19 4.47 -16.34
C ARG A 192 12.48 4.38 -15.53
N VAL A 193 12.58 3.39 -14.63
CA VAL A 193 13.78 3.16 -13.81
C VAL A 193 14.56 2.01 -14.40
N ASP A 194 15.83 2.24 -14.68
CA ASP A 194 16.71 1.20 -15.22
C ASP A 194 17.08 0.16 -14.16
N ALA A 195 16.95 -1.12 -14.54
CA ALA A 195 17.30 -2.22 -13.67
C ALA A 195 18.82 -2.32 -13.49
N PRO A 196 19.34 -2.51 -12.27
CA PRO A 196 20.75 -2.75 -12.03
C PRO A 196 21.27 -3.96 -12.85
N LYS A 197 22.46 -3.82 -13.43
CA LYS A 197 23.08 -4.88 -14.25
C LYS A 197 23.24 -6.18 -13.44
N LYS A 198 22.96 -7.32 -14.06
CA LYS A 198 23.26 -8.63 -13.49
C LYS A 198 24.76 -8.89 -13.59
N VAL A 199 25.42 -8.99 -12.46
CA VAL A 199 26.80 -9.50 -12.43
C VAL A 199 26.72 -11.02 -12.35
N LYS A 200 27.11 -11.69 -13.42
CA LYS A 200 27.29 -13.16 -13.39
C LYS A 200 28.55 -13.46 -12.58
N LYS A 201 28.40 -14.10 -11.44
CA LYS A 201 29.54 -14.65 -10.71
C LYS A 201 29.83 -16.02 -11.34
N ALA A 202 31.09 -16.23 -11.74
CA ALA A 202 31.53 -17.55 -12.15
C ALA A 202 31.29 -18.54 -10.99
N VAL A 203 30.78 -19.70 -11.30
CA VAL A 203 30.64 -20.79 -10.32
C VAL A 203 32.00 -21.43 -10.23
N ASP A 204 32.61 -21.29 -9.05
CA ASP A 204 33.89 -21.93 -8.74
C ASP A 204 33.57 -23.37 -8.31
N ALA A 205 33.73 -24.30 -9.22
CA ALA A 205 33.55 -25.73 -8.95
C ALA A 205 34.86 -26.31 -8.42
N LEU A 206 34.77 -27.29 -7.52
CA LEU A 206 35.93 -27.99 -7.01
C LEU A 206 36.67 -28.66 -8.16
N SER A 207 38.01 -28.43 -8.25
CA SER A 207 38.85 -29.19 -9.14
C SER A 207 38.94 -30.67 -8.68
N GLN A 208 39.36 -31.55 -9.58
CA GLN A 208 39.52 -32.96 -9.26
C GLN A 208 40.48 -33.20 -8.08
N GLU A 209 41.55 -32.41 -8.00
CA GLU A 209 42.52 -32.46 -6.91
C GLU A 209 41.92 -31.95 -5.57
N GLN A 210 41.17 -30.89 -5.64
CA GLN A 210 40.44 -30.38 -4.45
C GLN A 210 39.40 -31.36 -3.97
N ALA A 211 38.68 -32.03 -4.87
CA ALA A 211 37.74 -33.07 -4.55
C ALA A 211 38.42 -34.27 -3.89
N LYS A 212 39.59 -34.73 -4.37
CA LYS A 212 40.37 -35.80 -3.73
C LYS A 212 40.76 -35.42 -2.29
N ARG A 213 41.39 -34.26 -2.12
CA ARG A 213 41.75 -33.76 -0.78
C ARG A 213 40.54 -33.65 0.15
N PHE A 214 39.41 -33.23 -0.37
CA PHE A 214 38.19 -33.16 0.43
C PHE A 214 37.78 -34.57 0.94
N PHE A 215 37.81 -35.59 0.10
CA PHE A 215 37.48 -36.96 0.49
C PHE A 215 38.53 -37.59 1.43
N GLU A 216 39.81 -37.19 1.34
CA GLU A 216 40.87 -37.65 2.25
C GLU A 216 40.70 -37.10 3.69
N VAL A 217 40.19 -35.87 3.83
CA VAL A 217 39.98 -35.23 5.13
C VAL A 217 38.62 -35.63 5.74
N LEU A 218 37.66 -36.04 4.93
CA LEU A 218 36.31 -36.33 5.36
C LEU A 218 36.18 -37.41 6.48
N PRO A 219 37.02 -38.48 6.52
CA PRO A 219 36.99 -39.48 7.59
C PRO A 219 37.31 -38.94 9.00
N ALA A 220 37.96 -37.78 9.10
CA ALA A 220 38.26 -37.14 10.38
C ALA A 220 37.04 -36.37 10.97
N CYS A 221 35.95 -36.24 10.23
CA CYS A 221 34.73 -35.61 10.69
C CYS A 221 33.81 -36.62 11.40
N ASP A 222 32.89 -36.10 12.24
CA ASP A 222 31.83 -36.93 12.85
C ASP A 222 31.02 -37.68 11.82
N LEU A 223 30.54 -38.84 12.17
CA LEU A 223 29.86 -39.78 11.27
C LEU A 223 28.64 -39.12 10.58
N ASP A 224 27.80 -38.41 11.36
CA ASP A 224 26.59 -37.76 10.81
C ASP A 224 26.92 -36.69 9.79
N PHE A 225 27.92 -35.86 10.12
CA PHE A 225 28.40 -34.81 9.22
C PHE A 225 29.03 -35.39 7.93
N ARG A 226 29.79 -36.45 8.07
CA ARG A 226 30.37 -37.20 6.95
C ARG A 226 29.32 -37.78 6.02
N CYS A 227 28.31 -38.45 6.57
CA CYS A 227 27.19 -39.02 5.81
C CYS A 227 26.43 -37.91 5.08
N MET A 228 26.16 -36.79 5.70
CA MET A 228 25.49 -35.64 5.13
C MET A 228 26.29 -35.05 3.94
N LEU A 229 27.61 -34.89 4.09
CA LEU A 229 28.47 -34.38 3.04
C LEU A 229 28.61 -35.34 1.85
N HIS A 230 28.71 -36.65 2.12
CA HIS A 230 28.66 -37.66 1.05
C HIS A 230 27.36 -37.58 0.27
N LEU A 231 26.22 -37.47 0.97
CA LEU A 231 24.92 -37.36 0.33
C LEU A 231 24.84 -36.12 -0.55
N PHE A 232 25.33 -34.94 -0.09
CA PHE A 232 25.31 -33.71 -0.87
C PHE A 232 26.15 -33.79 -2.15
N ILE A 233 27.33 -34.40 -2.07
CA ILE A 233 28.25 -34.47 -3.19
C ILE A 233 27.78 -35.52 -4.22
N THR A 234 27.31 -36.67 -3.75
CA THR A 234 26.89 -37.74 -4.66
C THR A 234 25.55 -37.51 -5.32
N THR A 235 24.62 -36.85 -4.63
CA THR A 235 23.24 -36.61 -5.13
C THR A 235 23.01 -35.19 -5.64
N GLY A 236 23.87 -34.23 -5.32
CA GLY A 236 23.66 -32.82 -5.62
C GLY A 236 22.47 -32.18 -4.89
N ILE A 237 21.93 -32.82 -3.84
CA ILE A 237 20.82 -32.30 -3.05
C ILE A 237 21.25 -31.02 -2.36
N ARG A 238 20.37 -30.00 -2.39
CA ARG A 238 20.59 -28.74 -1.64
C ARG A 238 20.34 -28.94 -0.16
N ARG A 239 21.15 -28.31 0.69
CA ARG A 239 21.03 -28.35 2.16
C ARG A 239 19.60 -28.09 2.69
N GLY A 240 18.79 -27.30 2.02
CA GLY A 240 17.43 -27.00 2.45
C GLY A 240 16.39 -28.09 2.12
N ASN A 241 16.80 -29.18 1.51
CA ASN A 241 15.94 -30.29 1.12
C ASN A 241 16.21 -31.56 1.96
N VAL A 242 17.08 -31.46 2.97
CA VAL A 242 17.42 -32.53 3.93
C VAL A 242 16.88 -32.20 5.30
#